data_b1655e8b935f401f9a15a653bbbf22d7
#
_entry.id   b1655e8b935f401f9a15a653bbbf22d7
#
_cell.length_a   1.000
_cell.length_b   1.000
_cell.length_c   1.000
_cell.angle_alpha   90.00
_cell.angle_beta   90.00
_cell.angle_gamma   90.00
#
_symmetry.space_group_name_H-M   'P 1'
#
loop_
_entity.id
_entity.type
_entity.pdbx_description
1 polymer ?
#
loop_
_entity_poly.entity_id
_entity_poly.type
_entity_poly.pdbx_seq_one_letter_code
_entity_poly.pdbx_strand_id
1 'polypeptide(L)'
;MMLSNSLGLQANAKNLININTLDDLSVLEKLGDEEILILGAGTNVILGDYFNGTVIAVHLKGIEIRDDCISVGAGVDWADLIEYCLINKLYGIENLTHIPGSVGAAPVQNIGAYGVEISSFIYSVECFNLITKKLETLNNHQCQFK
;
A
#
# COMPACT_ATOMS: atom_id res chain seq x y z
N MET A 1 2.48 14.84 -15.05
CA MET A 1 1.67 14.96 -13.82
C MET A 1 2.59 14.85 -12.62
N MET A 2 2.46 15.79 -11.65
CA MET A 2 3.34 15.85 -10.48
C MET A 2 3.05 14.71 -9.49
N LEU A 3 4.12 14.08 -8.97
CA LEU A 3 4.04 12.97 -8.03
C LEU A 3 4.32 13.45 -6.60
N SER A 4 3.50 13.02 -5.65
CA SER A 4 3.73 13.26 -4.23
C SER A 4 4.82 12.35 -3.69
N ASN A 5 5.75 12.88 -2.90
CA ASN A 5 6.80 12.12 -2.22
C ASN A 5 7.27 12.85 -0.96
N SER A 6 7.78 12.09 0.01
CA SER A 6 8.21 12.63 1.32
C SER A 6 9.46 13.51 1.27
N LEU A 7 10.27 13.38 0.22
CA LEU A 7 11.50 14.17 0.06
C LEU A 7 11.25 15.55 -0.57
N GLY A 8 10.01 15.84 -1.00
CA GLY A 8 9.66 17.08 -1.67
C GLY A 8 10.33 17.27 -3.04
N LEU A 9 10.71 16.15 -3.69
CA LEU A 9 11.31 16.18 -5.02
C LEU A 9 10.27 16.58 -6.06
N GLN A 10 10.68 17.40 -7.03
CA GLN A 10 9.85 17.72 -8.19
C GLN A 10 9.93 16.56 -9.19
N ALA A 11 9.04 15.60 -9.00
CA ALA A 11 8.94 14.42 -9.85
C ALA A 11 7.63 14.45 -10.64
N ASN A 12 7.69 14.06 -11.90
CA ASN A 12 6.55 14.01 -12.79
C ASN A 12 6.42 12.63 -13.44
N ALA A 13 5.20 12.26 -13.84
CA ALA A 13 4.95 11.09 -14.67
C ALA A 13 4.21 11.47 -15.95
N LYS A 14 4.33 10.63 -16.96
CA LYS A 14 3.55 10.72 -18.19
C LYS A 14 2.06 10.61 -17.88
N ASN A 15 1.67 9.57 -17.12
CA ASN A 15 0.32 9.34 -16.67
C ASN A 15 0.28 9.12 -15.14
N LEU A 16 -0.83 9.52 -14.51
CA LEU A 16 -1.11 9.27 -13.10
C LEU A 16 -2.55 8.81 -12.97
N ILE A 17 -2.75 7.64 -12.37
CA ILE A 17 -4.04 7.05 -12.04
C ILE A 17 -4.16 7.02 -10.53
N ASN A 18 -5.23 7.61 -10.00
CA ASN A 18 -5.54 7.54 -8.58
C ASN A 18 -6.63 6.48 -8.34
N ILE A 19 -6.36 5.55 -7.44
CA ILE A 19 -7.30 4.50 -7.02
C ILE A 19 -7.83 4.89 -5.64
N ASN A 20 -9.03 5.45 -5.59
CA ASN A 20 -9.69 5.88 -4.36
C ASN A 20 -10.75 4.87 -3.89
N THR A 21 -11.32 4.11 -4.83
CA THR A 21 -12.34 3.09 -4.60
C THR A 21 -12.00 1.79 -5.34
N LEU A 22 -12.64 0.69 -4.98
CA LEU A 22 -12.46 -0.58 -5.71
C LEU A 22 -12.97 -0.51 -7.14
N ASP A 23 -13.96 0.33 -7.43
CA ASP A 23 -14.50 0.52 -8.78
C ASP A 23 -13.46 1.18 -9.72
N ASP A 24 -12.55 1.99 -9.17
CA ASP A 24 -11.47 2.60 -9.94
C ASP A 24 -10.49 1.56 -10.52
N LEU A 25 -10.43 0.35 -9.96
CA LEU A 25 -9.60 -0.73 -10.48
C LEU A 25 -9.96 -1.13 -11.91
N SER A 26 -11.19 -0.87 -12.33
CA SER A 26 -11.63 -1.13 -13.71
C SER A 26 -10.81 -0.37 -14.76
N VAL A 27 -10.22 0.77 -14.39
CA VAL A 27 -9.32 1.54 -15.27
C VAL A 27 -8.05 0.76 -15.57
N LEU A 28 -7.57 -0.05 -14.62
CA LEU A 28 -6.34 -0.84 -14.74
C LEU A 28 -6.48 -2.00 -15.74
N GLU A 29 -7.71 -2.43 -16.03
CA GLU A 29 -7.97 -3.46 -17.03
C GLU A 29 -7.55 -3.02 -18.44
N LYS A 30 -7.56 -1.70 -18.69
CA LYS A 30 -7.24 -1.08 -19.97
C LYS A 30 -5.76 -0.77 -20.16
N LEU A 31 -4.93 -0.96 -19.11
CA LEU A 31 -3.49 -0.74 -19.21
C LEU A 31 -2.86 -1.77 -20.15
N GLY A 32 -2.03 -1.27 -21.07
CA GLY A 32 -1.23 -2.08 -22.00
C GLY A 32 0.14 -2.45 -21.41
N ASP A 33 1.12 -2.64 -22.31
CA ASP A 33 2.49 -3.04 -21.98
C ASP A 33 3.39 -1.85 -21.57
N GLU A 34 2.80 -0.77 -21.07
CA GLU A 34 3.54 0.40 -20.62
C GLU A 34 4.22 0.14 -19.27
N GLU A 35 5.28 0.90 -19.00
CA GLU A 35 5.96 0.84 -17.70
C GLU A 35 5.04 1.35 -16.59
N ILE A 36 4.90 0.57 -15.52
CA ILE A 36 3.99 0.85 -14.41
C ILE A 36 4.80 0.98 -13.12
N LEU A 37 4.52 2.04 -12.36
CA LEU A 37 5.01 2.23 -11.00
C LEU A 37 3.82 2.32 -10.04
N ILE A 38 3.76 1.42 -9.07
CA ILE A 38 2.80 1.51 -7.97
C ILE A 38 3.37 2.40 -6.88
N LEU A 39 2.64 3.44 -6.50
CA LEU A 39 3.08 4.41 -5.52
C LEU A 39 2.09 4.47 -4.35
N GLY A 40 2.60 4.22 -3.14
CA GLY A 40 1.89 4.51 -1.90
C GLY A 40 2.11 5.97 -1.48
N ALA A 41 2.44 6.20 -0.22
CA ALA A 41 2.71 7.55 0.30
C ALA A 41 4.02 8.20 -0.21
N GLY A 42 4.81 7.50 -1.02
CA GLY A 42 6.07 8.02 -1.57
C GLY A 42 7.16 8.25 -0.51
N THR A 43 7.17 7.45 0.56
CA THR A 43 8.09 7.60 1.70
C THR A 43 9.36 6.76 1.61
N ASN A 44 9.37 5.74 0.76
CA ASN A 44 10.51 4.83 0.58
C ASN A 44 10.97 4.74 -0.88
N VAL A 45 10.88 5.83 -1.60
CA VAL A 45 11.29 5.93 -3.01
C VAL A 45 12.05 7.22 -3.25
N ILE A 46 13.04 7.18 -4.10
CA ILE A 46 13.71 8.35 -4.67
C ILE A 46 13.25 8.46 -6.11
N LEU A 47 12.41 9.44 -6.38
CA LEU A 47 11.86 9.67 -7.71
C LEU A 47 12.80 10.55 -8.51
N GLY A 48 13.08 10.18 -9.75
CA GLY A 48 13.72 11.06 -10.73
C GLY A 48 12.76 12.15 -11.22
N ASP A 49 13.27 13.11 -11.98
CA ASP A 49 12.50 14.27 -12.47
C ASP A 49 11.28 13.86 -13.31
N TYR A 50 11.40 12.77 -14.05
CA TYR A 50 10.35 12.29 -14.95
C TYR A 50 10.32 10.77 -15.10
N PHE A 51 9.13 10.19 -14.91
CA PHE A 51 8.83 8.78 -15.18
C PHE A 51 8.03 8.64 -16.48
N ASN A 52 8.59 7.96 -17.49
CA ASN A 52 7.96 7.81 -18.81
C ASN A 52 6.98 6.63 -18.85
N GLY A 53 6.10 6.53 -17.90
CA GLY A 53 5.13 5.46 -17.76
C GLY A 53 3.89 5.93 -17.01
N THR A 54 3.12 4.97 -16.52
CA THR A 54 1.93 5.20 -15.71
C THR A 54 2.22 4.94 -14.24
N VAL A 55 2.02 5.95 -13.41
CA VAL A 55 2.04 5.81 -11.95
C VAL A 55 0.62 5.53 -11.47
N ILE A 56 0.48 4.50 -10.65
CA ILE A 56 -0.77 4.15 -9.97
C ILE A 56 -0.61 4.53 -8.50
N ALA A 57 -1.31 5.59 -8.07
CA ALA A 57 -1.34 6.03 -6.68
C ALA A 57 -2.54 5.42 -5.95
N VAL A 58 -2.28 4.65 -4.89
CA VAL A 58 -3.33 3.91 -4.19
C VAL A 58 -3.76 4.66 -2.93
N HIS A 59 -5.04 5.04 -2.89
CA HIS A 59 -5.65 5.84 -1.83
C HIS A 59 -6.86 5.16 -1.17
N LEU A 60 -7.02 3.84 -1.33
CA LEU A 60 -8.11 3.08 -0.72
C LEU A 60 -8.11 3.27 0.79
N LYS A 61 -9.19 3.81 1.34
CA LYS A 61 -9.34 4.10 2.77
C LYS A 61 -10.29 3.11 3.43
N GLY A 62 -10.37 3.18 4.75
CA GLY A 62 -11.24 2.39 5.60
C GLY A 62 -10.48 1.41 6.49
N ILE A 63 -10.98 1.26 7.72
CA ILE A 63 -10.53 0.27 8.70
C ILE A 63 -11.79 -0.39 9.25
N GLU A 64 -11.91 -1.70 9.11
CA GLU A 64 -13.07 -2.47 9.57
C GLU A 64 -12.60 -3.64 10.43
N ILE A 65 -13.25 -3.81 11.58
CA ILE A 65 -13.05 -5.00 12.42
C ILE A 65 -13.94 -6.11 11.85
N ARG A 66 -13.35 -7.26 11.55
CA ARG A 66 -14.03 -8.45 11.04
C ARG A 66 -13.61 -9.66 11.88
N ASP A 67 -14.53 -10.16 12.70
CA ASP A 67 -14.28 -11.29 13.59
C ASP A 67 -12.97 -11.11 14.39
N ASP A 68 -11.96 -11.93 14.11
CA ASP A 68 -10.66 -11.93 14.80
C ASP A 68 -9.58 -11.13 14.07
N CYS A 69 -9.92 -10.37 13.02
CA CYS A 69 -8.98 -9.57 12.25
C CYS A 69 -9.51 -8.18 11.92
N ILE A 70 -8.63 -7.32 11.44
CA ILE A 70 -9.00 -6.02 10.88
C ILE A 70 -8.70 -6.02 9.38
N SER A 71 -9.64 -5.50 8.60
CA SER A 71 -9.46 -5.22 7.18
C SER A 71 -9.14 -3.75 6.99
N VAL A 72 -8.08 -3.43 6.29
CA VAL A 72 -7.56 -2.07 6.18
C VAL A 72 -7.30 -1.73 4.71
N GLY A 73 -7.77 -0.57 4.29
CA GLY A 73 -7.52 -0.05 2.95
C GLY A 73 -6.04 0.27 2.72
N ALA A 74 -5.54 -0.07 1.54
CA ALA A 74 -4.13 0.08 1.19
C ALA A 74 -3.60 1.51 1.28
N GLY A 75 -4.46 2.52 1.12
CA GLY A 75 -4.13 3.95 1.20
C GLY A 75 -4.30 4.56 2.60
N VAL A 76 -4.62 3.78 3.63
CA VAL A 76 -4.64 4.25 5.02
C VAL A 76 -3.21 4.57 5.43
N ASP A 77 -3.00 5.69 6.14
CA ASP A 77 -1.71 6.03 6.71
C ASP A 77 -1.33 5.01 7.80
N TRP A 78 -0.06 4.62 7.84
CA TRP A 78 0.39 3.64 8.80
C TRP A 78 0.24 4.11 10.25
N ALA A 79 0.48 5.39 10.53
CA ALA A 79 0.33 5.97 11.85
C ALA A 79 -1.15 5.96 12.29
N ASP A 80 -2.09 6.24 11.37
CA ASP A 80 -3.53 6.20 11.64
C ASP A 80 -3.97 4.77 12.02
N LEU A 81 -3.41 3.74 11.35
CA LEU A 81 -3.69 2.35 11.72
C LEU A 81 -3.19 2.02 13.13
N ILE A 82 -1.95 2.42 13.48
CA ILE A 82 -1.42 2.20 14.82
C ILE A 82 -2.32 2.86 15.88
N GLU A 83 -2.69 4.11 15.67
CA GLU A 83 -3.57 4.86 16.57
C GLU A 83 -4.93 4.16 16.72
N TYR A 84 -5.53 3.74 15.60
CA TYR A 84 -6.78 2.98 15.60
C TYR A 84 -6.68 1.70 16.42
N CYS A 85 -5.62 0.93 16.25
CA CYS A 85 -5.39 -0.31 17.00
C CYS A 85 -5.26 -0.04 18.51
N LEU A 86 -4.51 0.99 18.91
CA LEU A 86 -4.34 1.35 20.33
C LEU A 86 -5.66 1.75 20.97
N ILE A 87 -6.46 2.59 20.30
CA ILE A 87 -7.78 3.04 20.80
C ILE A 87 -8.72 1.84 20.97
N ASN A 88 -8.67 0.86 20.07
CA ASN A 88 -9.52 -0.33 20.09
C ASN A 88 -8.90 -1.50 20.88
N LYS A 89 -7.78 -1.29 21.59
CA LYS A 89 -7.06 -2.29 22.38
C LYS A 89 -6.61 -3.52 21.58
N LEU A 90 -6.30 -3.31 20.31
CA LEU A 90 -5.72 -4.31 19.41
C LEU A 90 -4.19 -4.15 19.45
N TYR A 91 -3.54 -4.95 20.25
CA TYR A 91 -2.10 -4.83 20.51
C TYR A 91 -1.28 -5.76 19.62
N GLY A 92 0.00 -5.39 19.43
CA GLY A 92 1.02 -6.20 18.75
C GLY A 92 1.85 -5.43 17.74
N ILE A 93 1.27 -4.43 17.06
CA ILE A 93 1.97 -3.65 16.01
C ILE A 93 2.54 -2.31 16.52
N GLU A 94 2.41 -2.00 17.80
CA GLU A 94 2.88 -0.74 18.40
C GLU A 94 4.39 -0.53 18.27
N ASN A 95 5.19 -1.60 18.20
CA ASN A 95 6.62 -1.49 17.94
C ASN A 95 6.96 -0.98 16.54
N LEU A 96 6.00 -1.06 15.61
CA LEU A 96 6.14 -0.55 14.24
C LEU A 96 5.70 0.91 14.10
N THR A 97 5.45 1.60 15.23
CA THR A 97 5.13 3.04 15.23
C THR A 97 6.26 3.86 14.62
N HIS A 98 5.95 5.06 14.12
CA HIS A 98 6.87 5.97 13.45
C HIS A 98 7.49 5.47 12.13
N ILE A 99 7.13 4.30 11.62
CA ILE A 99 7.49 3.92 10.26
C ILE A 99 6.57 4.71 9.31
N PRO A 100 7.12 5.57 8.43
CA PRO A 100 6.28 6.36 7.54
C PRO A 100 5.77 5.50 6.38
N GLY A 101 4.55 5.74 5.91
CA GLY A 101 4.03 5.07 4.73
C GLY A 101 2.55 4.77 4.79
N SER A 102 2.07 4.00 3.83
CA SER A 102 0.71 3.51 3.76
C SER A 102 0.62 2.02 4.09
N VAL A 103 -0.54 1.58 4.56
CA VAL A 103 -0.79 0.18 4.92
C VAL A 103 -0.51 -0.78 3.76
N GLY A 104 -0.90 -0.42 2.53
CA GLY A 104 -0.64 -1.27 1.35
C GLY A 104 0.84 -1.39 0.97
N ALA A 105 1.70 -0.44 1.39
CA ALA A 105 3.13 -0.53 1.18
C ALA A 105 3.84 -1.39 2.24
N ALA A 106 3.25 -1.55 3.42
CA ALA A 106 3.85 -2.29 4.52
C ALA A 106 4.22 -3.75 4.18
N PRO A 107 3.35 -4.56 3.56
CA PRO A 107 3.69 -5.93 3.18
C PRO A 107 4.75 -6.01 2.08
N VAL A 108 4.80 -5.01 1.17
CA VAL A 108 5.73 -5.04 0.01
C VAL A 108 7.19 -5.10 0.44
N GLN A 109 7.54 -4.45 1.52
CA GLN A 109 8.90 -4.41 2.06
C GLN A 109 9.01 -5.07 3.44
N ASN A 110 7.97 -5.81 3.86
CA ASN A 110 7.91 -6.48 5.16
C ASN A 110 8.40 -5.55 6.29
N ILE A 111 7.77 -4.38 6.45
CA ILE A 111 8.24 -3.39 7.43
C ILE A 111 8.50 -4.04 8.78
N GLY A 112 9.61 -3.66 9.40
CA GLY A 112 10.03 -4.22 10.67
C GLY A 112 10.80 -3.23 11.52
N ALA A 113 10.65 -3.34 12.83
CA ALA A 113 11.39 -2.59 13.83
C ALA A 113 11.42 -3.34 15.16
N TYR A 114 12.52 -3.19 15.90
CA TYR A 114 12.67 -3.77 17.25
C TYR A 114 12.40 -5.27 17.33
N GLY A 115 12.77 -6.02 16.27
CA GLY A 115 12.59 -7.48 16.22
C GLY A 115 11.18 -7.94 15.89
N VAL A 116 10.29 -7.02 15.47
CA VAL A 116 8.92 -7.29 15.03
C VAL A 116 8.81 -6.96 13.55
N GLU A 117 8.19 -7.84 12.77
CA GLU A 117 7.89 -7.66 11.35
C GLU A 117 6.40 -7.74 11.10
N ILE A 118 5.91 -6.96 10.13
CA ILE A 118 4.48 -6.92 9.81
C ILE A 118 3.96 -8.28 9.31
N SER A 119 4.80 -9.09 8.69
CA SER A 119 4.47 -10.45 8.27
C SER A 119 3.88 -11.32 9.39
N SER A 120 4.29 -11.08 10.64
CA SER A 120 3.76 -11.81 11.81
C SER A 120 2.30 -11.51 12.12
N PHE A 121 1.75 -10.42 11.58
CA PHE A 121 0.38 -9.96 11.84
C PHE A 121 -0.53 -10.05 10.62
N ILE A 122 0.02 -10.22 9.43
CA ILE A 122 -0.75 -10.33 8.21
C ILE A 122 -1.37 -11.72 8.09
N TYR A 123 -2.69 -11.79 8.03
CA TYR A 123 -3.42 -13.01 7.71
C TYR A 123 -3.48 -13.23 6.19
N SER A 124 -3.85 -12.19 5.44
CA SER A 124 -3.91 -12.20 3.99
C SER A 124 -3.78 -10.79 3.41
N VAL A 125 -3.46 -10.70 2.13
CA VAL A 125 -3.40 -9.46 1.35
C VAL A 125 -4.31 -9.61 0.15
N GLU A 126 -5.26 -8.69 -0.01
CA GLU A 126 -6.03 -8.55 -1.24
C GLU A 126 -5.25 -7.66 -2.22
N CYS A 127 -5.03 -8.13 -3.42
CA CYS A 127 -4.32 -7.39 -4.45
C CYS A 127 -5.00 -7.50 -5.81
N PHE A 128 -4.83 -6.49 -6.64
CA PHE A 128 -5.24 -6.53 -8.03
C PHE A 128 -4.08 -7.02 -8.89
N ASN A 129 -4.25 -8.18 -9.53
CA ASN A 129 -3.24 -8.75 -10.40
C ASN A 129 -3.29 -8.04 -11.76
N LEU A 130 -2.22 -7.32 -12.11
CA LEU A 130 -2.14 -6.55 -13.37
C LEU A 130 -2.07 -7.44 -14.62
N ILE A 131 -1.73 -8.73 -14.48
CA ILE A 131 -1.66 -9.68 -15.60
C ILE A 131 -3.04 -10.31 -15.82
N THR A 132 -3.64 -10.88 -14.76
CA THR A 132 -4.94 -11.54 -14.86
C THR A 132 -6.12 -10.56 -14.89
N LYS A 133 -5.85 -9.27 -14.52
CA LYS A 133 -6.84 -8.19 -14.41
C LYS A 133 -7.96 -8.52 -13.40
N LYS A 134 -7.61 -9.20 -12.31
CA LYS A 134 -8.56 -9.65 -11.28
C LYS A 134 -8.05 -9.34 -9.88
N LEU A 135 -9.00 -9.19 -8.95
CA LEU A 135 -8.71 -9.22 -7.53
C LEU A 135 -8.35 -10.65 -7.11
N GLU A 136 -7.31 -10.78 -6.35
CA GLU A 136 -6.78 -12.02 -5.80
C GLU A 136 -6.48 -11.83 -4.32
N THR A 137 -6.68 -12.88 -3.53
CA THR A 137 -6.31 -12.88 -2.11
C THR A 137 -5.13 -13.82 -1.91
N LEU A 138 -4.03 -13.28 -1.44
CA LEU A 138 -2.84 -14.04 -1.05
C LEU A 138 -2.86 -14.26 0.45
N ASN A 139 -2.80 -15.52 0.90
CA ASN A 139 -2.56 -15.78 2.31
C ASN A 139 -1.11 -15.43 2.70
N ASN A 140 -0.81 -15.40 3.99
CA ASN A 140 0.50 -15.03 4.50
C ASN A 140 1.66 -15.81 3.81
N HIS A 141 1.54 -17.13 3.69
CA HIS A 141 2.57 -17.97 3.06
C HIS A 141 2.77 -17.64 1.56
N GLN A 142 1.69 -17.32 0.85
CA GLN A 142 1.75 -16.96 -0.58
C GLN A 142 2.41 -15.58 -0.80
N CYS A 143 2.40 -14.70 0.20
CA CYS A 143 3.10 -13.41 0.13
C CYS A 143 4.64 -13.57 0.11
N GLN A 144 5.18 -14.70 0.55
CA GLN A 144 6.62 -15.01 0.53
C GLN A 144 7.48 -13.91 1.17
N PHE A 145 7.05 -13.41 2.33
CA PHE A 145 7.81 -12.40 3.08
C PHE A 145 9.26 -12.83 3.33
N LYS A 146 10.18 -11.88 3.21
CA LYS A 146 11.65 -12.09 3.41
C LYS A 146 12.18 -11.05 4.36
#